data_2b7a8343d40364c488776aa4e1802303
#
_entry.id   2b7a8343d40364c488776aa4e1802303
#
_cell.length_a   1.000
_cell.length_b   1.000
_cell.length_c   1.000
_cell.angle_alpha   90.00
_cell.angle_beta   90.00
_cell.angle_gamma   90.00
#
_symmetry.space_group_name_H-M   'P 1'
#
loop_
_entity.id
_entity.type
_entity.pdbx_description
1 polymer ?
#
loop_
_entity_poly.entity_id
_entity_poly.type
_entity_poly.pdbx_seq_one_letter_code
_entity_poly.pdbx_strand_id
1 'polypeptide(L)' 'MTPVISDTDLINIKEVERSVGLKKSSIYERINNNEFPKPKKLGSRTSRWVRGEVEEWKKQFL' A
#
# COMPACT_ATOMS: atom_id res chain seq x y z
N MET A 1 -9.63 14.76 20.98
CA MET A 1 -9.94 13.99 19.79
C MET A 1 -8.71 13.27 19.27
N THR A 2 -8.86 12.03 19.01
CA THR A 2 -7.74 11.22 18.57
C THR A 2 -7.52 11.42 17.09
N PRO A 3 -6.33 11.80 16.67
CA PRO A 3 -6.04 11.82 15.26
C PRO A 3 -6.01 10.38 14.79
N VAL A 4 -7.02 10.01 14.10
CA VAL A 4 -7.10 8.67 13.60
C VAL A 4 -6.43 8.62 12.26
N ILE A 5 -5.54 7.66 12.10
CA ILE A 5 -5.02 7.37 10.77
C ILE A 5 -6.19 6.79 10.01
N SER A 6 -6.66 7.53 9.03
CA SER A 6 -7.81 7.11 8.27
C SER A 6 -7.45 5.92 7.39
N ASP A 7 -8.31 4.92 7.36
CA ASP A 7 -8.11 3.78 6.46
C ASP A 7 -8.14 4.20 5.01
N THR A 8 -8.67 5.39 4.73
CA THR A 8 -8.73 5.91 3.38
C THR A 8 -7.54 6.79 3.04
N ASP A 9 -6.59 6.95 3.96
CA ASP A 9 -5.38 7.72 3.67
C ASP A 9 -4.64 7.10 2.51
N LEU A 10 -4.10 7.96 1.66
CA LEU A 10 -3.31 7.53 0.52
C LEU A 10 -1.83 7.64 0.89
N ILE A 11 -1.10 6.58 0.63
CA ILE A 11 0.32 6.52 0.98
C ILE A 11 1.14 6.20 -0.27
N ASN A 12 2.38 6.67 -0.28
CA ASN A 12 3.26 6.45 -1.43
C ASN A 12 4.02 5.15 -1.28
N ILE A 13 4.79 4.82 -2.32
CA ILE A 13 5.51 3.54 -2.35
C ILE A 13 6.51 3.41 -1.20
N LYS A 14 7.16 4.50 -0.81
CA LYS A 14 8.13 4.45 0.27
C LYS A 14 7.46 4.10 1.59
N GLU A 15 6.28 4.63 1.82
CA GLU A 15 5.53 4.30 3.02
C GLU A 15 5.06 2.85 2.99
N VAL A 16 4.66 2.38 1.81
CA VAL A 16 4.27 0.97 1.66
C VAL A 16 5.46 0.07 1.96
N GLU A 17 6.63 0.38 1.41
CA GLU A 17 7.84 -0.40 1.66
C GLU A 17 8.13 -0.49 3.16
N ARG A 18 8.04 0.66 3.83
CA ARG A 18 8.31 0.72 5.27
C ARG A 18 7.27 -0.08 6.06
N SER A 19 6.03 0.00 5.62
CA SER A 19 4.95 -0.63 6.35
C SER A 19 4.99 -2.15 6.24
N VAL A 20 5.29 -2.67 5.06
CA VAL A 20 5.26 -4.12 4.84
C VAL A 20 6.64 -4.78 4.88
N GLY A 21 7.70 -3.99 4.88
CA GLY A 21 9.04 -4.53 4.96
C GLY A 21 9.54 -5.18 3.68
N LEU A 22 8.97 -4.81 2.55
CA LEU A 22 9.37 -5.34 1.25
C LEU A 22 9.96 -4.22 0.40
N LYS A 23 10.81 -4.59 -0.53
CA LYS A 23 11.34 -3.63 -1.47
C LYS A 23 10.37 -3.36 -2.60
N LYS A 24 10.56 -2.23 -3.26
CA LYS A 24 9.69 -1.79 -4.33
C LYS A 24 9.49 -2.87 -5.40
N SER A 25 10.57 -3.50 -5.83
CA SER A 25 10.47 -4.52 -6.88
C SER A 25 9.62 -5.71 -6.43
N SER A 26 9.77 -6.12 -5.16
CA SER A 26 8.97 -7.21 -4.63
C SER A 26 7.50 -6.84 -4.56
N ILE A 27 7.20 -5.59 -4.20
CA ILE A 27 5.82 -5.12 -4.13
C ILE A 27 5.17 -5.17 -5.51
N TYR A 28 5.86 -4.65 -6.53
CA TYR A 28 5.30 -4.63 -7.88
C TYR A 28 5.17 -6.03 -8.47
N GLU A 29 6.09 -6.91 -8.11
CA GLU A 29 5.97 -8.29 -8.55
C GLU A 29 4.70 -8.94 -7.98
N ARG A 30 4.44 -8.69 -6.70
CA ARG A 30 3.23 -9.24 -6.07
C ARG A 30 1.97 -8.62 -6.66
N ILE A 31 2.02 -7.34 -7.02
CA ILE A 31 0.90 -6.69 -7.67
C ILE A 31 0.60 -7.37 -9.00
N ASN A 32 1.63 -7.68 -9.77
CA ASN A 32 1.46 -8.36 -11.05
C ASN A 32 0.85 -9.75 -10.88
N ASN A 33 1.10 -10.38 -9.75
CA ASN A 33 0.58 -11.71 -9.46
C ASN A 33 -0.74 -11.67 -8.70
N ASN A 34 -1.32 -10.49 -8.56
CA ASN A 34 -2.57 -10.28 -7.81
C ASN A 34 -2.43 -10.69 -6.35
N GLU A 35 -1.23 -10.52 -5.80
CA GLU A 35 -0.94 -10.89 -4.41
C GLU A 35 -0.74 -9.68 -3.51
N PHE A 36 -1.00 -8.49 -4.03
CA PHE A 36 -0.85 -7.26 -3.27
C PHE A 36 -1.82 -6.23 -3.80
N PRO A 37 -2.35 -5.32 -2.95
CA PRO A 37 -3.30 -4.31 -3.41
C PRO A 37 -2.69 -3.43 -4.49
N LYS A 38 -3.48 -3.13 -5.50
CA LYS A 38 -3.03 -2.29 -6.60
C LYS A 38 -3.12 -0.82 -6.20
N PRO A 39 -2.18 0.00 -6.67
CA PRO A 39 -2.22 1.42 -6.36
C PRO A 39 -3.31 2.15 -7.14
N LYS A 40 -3.74 3.26 -6.58
CA LYS A 40 -4.63 4.18 -7.28
C LYS A 40 -3.78 5.14 -8.08
N LYS A 41 -4.14 5.36 -9.33
CA LYS A 41 -3.43 6.30 -10.18
C LYS A 41 -4.08 7.67 -10.07
N LEU A 42 -3.35 8.61 -9.49
CA LEU A 42 -3.85 9.97 -9.33
C LEU A 42 -3.41 10.89 -10.45
N GLY A 43 -2.53 10.39 -11.29
CA GLY A 43 -2.02 11.13 -12.43
C GLY A 43 -1.15 10.19 -13.24
N SER A 44 -0.51 10.71 -14.30
CA SER A 44 0.26 9.84 -15.18
C SER A 44 1.44 9.19 -14.48
N ARG A 45 1.96 9.80 -13.40
CA ARG A 45 3.11 9.26 -12.70
C ARG A 45 2.89 9.14 -11.19
N THR A 46 1.69 9.39 -10.73
CA THR A 46 1.41 9.42 -9.30
C THR A 46 0.64 8.17 -8.92
N SER A 47 1.27 7.31 -8.14
CA SER A 47 0.64 6.11 -7.63
C SER A 47 0.53 6.22 -6.12
N ARG A 48 -0.63 5.87 -5.60
CA ARG A 48 -0.86 5.89 -4.15
C ARG A 48 -1.66 4.66 -3.77
N TRP A 49 -1.35 4.12 -2.61
CA TRP A 49 -2.08 2.99 -2.06
C TRP A 49 -3.02 3.47 -0.98
N VAL A 50 -4.16 2.81 -0.86
CA VAL A 50 -5.08 3.07 0.24
C VAL A 50 -4.53 2.36 1.47
N ARG A 51 -4.29 3.11 2.54
CA ARG A 51 -3.69 2.55 3.76
C ARG A 51 -4.47 1.35 4.28
N GLY A 52 -5.79 1.43 4.26
CA GLY A 52 -6.62 0.33 4.73
C GLY A 52 -6.40 -0.96 3.96
N GLU A 53 -6.19 -0.85 2.66
CA GLU A 53 -5.94 -2.04 1.84
C GLU A 53 -4.61 -2.68 2.21
N VAL A 54 -3.60 -1.85 2.47
CA VAL A 54 -2.29 -2.36 2.86
C VAL A 54 -2.36 -3.02 4.23
N GLU A 55 -3.09 -2.39 5.16
CA GLU A 55 -3.25 -2.96 6.50
C GLU A 55 -3.99 -4.30 6.45
N GLU A 56 -5.01 -4.41 5.61
CA GLU A 56 -5.73 -5.66 5.46
C GLU A 56 -4.82 -6.74 4.89
N TRP A 57 -4.00 -6.37 3.93
CA TRP A 57 -3.04 -7.31 3.37
C TRP A 57 -2.10 -7.84 4.44
N LYS A 58 -1.60 -6.93 5.29
CA LYS A 58 -0.68 -7.32 6.36
C LYS A 58 -1.31 -8.32 7.32
N LYS A 59 -2.59 -8.15 7.60
CA LYS A 59 -3.28 -9.04 8.54
C LYS A 59 -3.31 -10.49 8.06
N GLN A 60 -3.26 -10.70 6.75
CA GLN A 60 -3.29 -12.05 6.20
C GLN A 60 -1.99 -12.80 6.44
N PHE A 61 -0.93 -12.09 6.79
CA PHE A 61 0.38 -12.68 6.95
C PHE A 61 0.93 -12.56 8.37
N LEU A 62 0.13 -12.01 9.25
CA LEU A 62 0.54 -11.85 10.65
C LEU A 62 -0.38 -12.65 11.62
#